data_e6142db81f3d06033a9721d148c81b0c
#
_entry.id   e6142db81f3d06033a9721d148c81b0c
#
_cell.length_a   1.000
_cell.length_b   1.000
_cell.length_c   1.000
_cell.angle_alpha   90.00
_cell.angle_beta   90.00
_cell.angle_gamma   90.00
#
_symmetry.space_group_name_H-M   'P 1'
#
loop_
_entity.id
_entity.type
_entity.pdbx_description
1 polymer ?
#
loop_
_entity_poly.entity_id
_entity_poly.type
_entity_poly.pdbx_seq_one_letter_code
_entity_poly.pdbx_strand_id
1 'polypeptide(L)' 'MDYQTRNGEQVGDLIHYVDYAVPAFPEPQHYIGVLVGYDHSTDAFVVLCEGKRQSWLAWQCEVLS' A
#
# COMPACT_ATOMS: atom_id res chain seq x y z
N MET A 1 -12.20 -5.17 15.55
CA MET A 1 -11.56 -6.34 14.92
C MET A 1 -10.08 -6.05 14.73
N ASP A 2 -9.27 -6.99 15.09
CA ASP A 2 -7.83 -6.80 15.01
C ASP A 2 -7.35 -6.98 13.59
N TYR A 3 -6.53 -6.05 13.14
CA TYR A 3 -5.87 -6.15 11.87
C TYR A 3 -4.76 -7.18 11.96
N GLN A 4 -4.78 -8.14 11.05
CA GLN A 4 -3.71 -9.15 10.99
C GLN A 4 -2.64 -8.70 10.01
N THR A 5 -1.47 -8.42 10.54
CA THR A 5 -0.34 -7.99 9.72
C THR A 5 0.26 -9.17 8.99
N ARG A 6 0.92 -8.90 7.85
CA ARG A 6 1.71 -9.91 7.17
C ARG A 6 3.16 -9.92 7.66
N ASN A 7 3.73 -8.74 7.93
CA ASN A 7 5.14 -8.60 8.29
C ASN A 7 5.34 -7.63 9.45
N GLY A 8 4.35 -7.51 10.34
CA GLY A 8 4.46 -6.61 11.48
C GLY A 8 3.97 -5.20 11.25
N GLU A 9 3.48 -4.90 10.05
CA GLU A 9 2.89 -3.58 9.78
C GLU A 9 1.61 -3.40 10.58
N GLN A 10 1.28 -2.15 10.91
CA GLN A 10 0.12 -1.80 11.71
C GLN A 10 -0.68 -0.70 11.05
N VAL A 11 -1.98 -0.65 11.34
CA VAL A 11 -2.83 0.46 10.92
C VAL A 11 -2.21 1.77 11.42
N GLY A 12 -2.09 2.74 10.51
CA GLY A 12 -1.43 4.01 10.79
C GLY A 12 -0.02 4.09 10.22
N ASP A 13 0.55 2.98 9.82
CA ASP A 13 1.90 2.98 9.23
C ASP A 13 1.88 3.65 7.86
N LEU A 14 3.01 4.22 7.49
CA LEU A 14 3.20 4.78 6.16
C LEU A 14 3.62 3.68 5.20
N ILE A 15 2.93 3.64 4.06
CA ILE A 15 3.19 2.64 3.02
C ILE A 15 3.66 3.35 1.76
N HIS A 16 4.77 2.89 1.23
CA HIS A 16 5.31 3.36 -0.04
C HIS A 16 4.96 2.35 -1.12
N TYR A 17 4.33 2.81 -2.18
CA TYR A 17 3.91 1.98 -3.30
C TYR A 17 4.59 2.46 -4.57
N VAL A 18 5.09 1.52 -5.35
CA VAL A 18 5.73 1.82 -6.63
C VAL A 18 4.91 1.18 -7.73
N ASP A 19 4.41 2.00 -8.64
CA ASP A 19 3.63 1.54 -9.78
C ASP A 19 4.52 1.45 -11.01
N TYR A 20 4.78 0.23 -11.45
CA TYR A 20 5.60 -0.05 -12.62
C TYR A 20 4.77 -0.20 -13.89
N ALA A 21 3.46 -0.06 -13.80
CA ALA A 21 2.55 -0.42 -14.89
C ALA A 21 2.34 0.69 -15.92
N VAL A 22 3.12 1.78 -15.85
CA VAL A 22 2.95 2.92 -16.75
C VAL A 22 4.09 2.94 -17.76
N PRO A 23 3.96 2.26 -18.90
CA PRO A 23 5.06 2.10 -19.84
C PRO A 23 5.44 3.39 -20.56
N ALA A 24 4.58 4.41 -20.51
CA ALA A 24 4.85 5.67 -21.18
C ALA A 24 5.86 6.56 -20.45
N PHE A 25 6.16 6.23 -19.18
CA PHE A 25 7.08 7.01 -18.37
C PHE A 25 8.40 6.27 -18.22
N PRO A 26 9.54 6.99 -18.24
CA PRO A 26 10.82 6.34 -18.05
C PRO A 26 11.07 5.86 -16.63
N GLU A 27 10.27 6.34 -15.67
CA GLU A 27 10.43 6.01 -14.25
C GLU A 27 9.13 5.54 -13.66
N PRO A 28 9.17 4.61 -12.69
CA PRO A 28 7.96 4.19 -12.00
C PRO A 28 7.34 5.35 -11.22
N GLN A 29 6.04 5.29 -11.02
CA GLN A 29 5.33 6.26 -10.20
C GLN A 29 5.37 5.84 -8.74
N HIS A 30 5.61 6.79 -7.85
CA HIS A 30 5.72 6.54 -6.41
C HIS A 30 4.57 7.20 -5.67
N TYR A 31 4.01 6.49 -4.69
CA TYR A 31 2.91 6.98 -3.88
C TYR A 31 3.16 6.66 -2.42
N ILE A 32 2.71 7.53 -1.54
CA ILE A 32 2.77 7.31 -0.09
C ILE A 32 1.34 7.38 0.43
N GLY A 33 0.95 6.40 1.22
CA GLY A 33 -0.36 6.36 1.86
C GLY A 33 -0.27 5.90 3.29
N VAL A 34 -1.38 6.02 4.01
CA VAL A 34 -1.50 5.57 5.40
C VAL A 34 -2.28 4.27 5.42
N LEU A 35 -1.71 3.24 6.03
CA LEU A 35 -2.34 1.93 6.10
C LEU A 35 -3.60 1.99 6.96
N VAL A 36 -4.72 1.53 6.41
CA VAL A 36 -5.99 1.46 7.15
C VAL A 36 -6.55 0.04 7.22
N GLY A 37 -6.02 -0.90 6.46
CA GLY A 37 -6.49 -2.26 6.50
C GLY A 37 -5.71 -3.16 5.55
N TYR A 38 -6.15 -4.40 5.47
CA TYR A 38 -5.52 -5.38 4.61
C TYR A 38 -6.59 -6.31 4.04
N ASP A 39 -6.53 -6.54 2.73
CA ASP A 39 -7.44 -7.44 2.04
C ASP A 39 -6.73 -8.77 1.81
N HIS A 40 -7.15 -9.79 2.56
CA HIS A 40 -6.54 -11.11 2.47
C HIS A 40 -6.82 -11.81 1.16
N SER A 41 -7.96 -11.51 0.53
CA SER A 41 -8.34 -12.20 -0.70
C SER A 41 -7.45 -11.83 -1.88
N THR A 42 -6.92 -10.62 -1.88
CA THR A 42 -6.08 -10.12 -2.96
C THR A 42 -4.63 -9.88 -2.54
N ASP A 43 -4.31 -10.06 -1.25
CA ASP A 43 -3.01 -9.75 -0.67
C ASP A 43 -2.64 -8.29 -0.94
N ALA A 44 -3.55 -7.39 -0.58
CA ALA A 44 -3.39 -5.97 -0.85
C ALA A 44 -3.57 -5.16 0.42
N PHE A 45 -2.76 -4.11 0.54
CA PHE A 45 -2.96 -3.11 1.59
C PHE A 45 -4.07 -2.16 1.19
N VAL A 46 -4.95 -1.86 2.14
CA VAL A 46 -5.93 -0.80 1.97
C VAL A 46 -5.35 0.45 2.62
N VAL A 47 -5.21 1.50 1.85
CA VAL A 47 -4.52 2.72 2.29
C VAL A 47 -5.35 3.95 1.97
N LEU A 48 -5.07 5.03 2.71
CA LEU A 48 -5.55 6.36 2.36
C LEU A 48 -4.40 7.10 1.70
N CYS A 49 -4.62 7.53 0.46
CA CYS A 49 -3.65 8.29 -0.30
C CYS A 49 -4.36 9.47 -0.93
N GLU A 50 -3.91 10.67 -0.63
CA GLU A 50 -4.51 11.91 -1.14
C GLU A 50 -6.00 11.98 -0.84
N GLY A 51 -6.39 11.54 0.36
CA GLY A 51 -7.78 11.58 0.82
C GLY A 51 -8.68 10.51 0.23
N LYS A 52 -8.13 9.58 -0.53
CA LYS A 52 -8.90 8.50 -1.16
C LYS A 52 -8.43 7.15 -0.66
N ARG A 53 -9.40 6.23 -0.46
CA ARG A 53 -9.08 4.85 -0.10
C ARG A 53 -8.70 4.08 -1.36
N GLN A 54 -7.54 3.43 -1.31
CA GLN A 54 -7.02 2.65 -2.43
C GLN A 54 -6.55 1.29 -1.94
N SER A 55 -6.48 0.33 -2.86
CA SER A 55 -5.91 -0.98 -2.59
C SER A 55 -4.62 -1.12 -3.39
N TRP A 56 -3.52 -1.41 -2.69
CA TRP A 56 -2.21 -1.58 -3.31
C TRP A 56 -1.72 -3.00 -3.04
N LEU A 57 -1.28 -3.69 -4.09
CA LEU A 57 -0.74 -5.05 -3.95
C LEU A 57 0.47 -5.01 -3.02
N ALA A 58 0.42 -5.88 -2.01
CA ALA A 58 1.42 -5.81 -0.93
C ALA A 58 2.85 -6.04 -1.43
N TRP A 59 3.02 -6.88 -2.46
CA TRP A 59 4.36 -7.17 -2.98
C TRP A 59 5.01 -5.96 -3.66
N GLN A 60 4.21 -4.96 -4.01
CA GLN A 60 4.73 -3.72 -4.61
C GLN A 60 4.93 -2.63 -3.57
N CYS A 61 4.68 -2.92 -2.31
CA CYS A 61 4.70 -1.93 -1.25
C CYS A 61 5.86 -2.14 -0.30
N GLU A 62 6.29 -1.03 0.32
CA GLU A 62 7.28 -1.03 1.38
C GLU A 62 6.69 -0.33 2.58
N VAL A 63 6.83 -0.91 3.76
CA VAL A 63 6.38 -0.30 5.00
C VAL A 63 7.49 0.63 5.50
N LEU A 64 7.19 1.92 5.58
CA LEU A 64 8.18 2.91 5.98
C LEU A 64 8.22 3.12 7.48
N SER A 65 7.08 2.99 8.14
CA SER A 65 7.05 3.14 9.60
C SER A 65 5.74 2.65 10.20
#